data_9a8fd3c005f9ed1410ba3bcd2a52c93c
#
_entry.id   9a8fd3c005f9ed1410ba3bcd2a52c93c
#
_cell.length_a   1.000
_cell.length_b   1.000
_cell.length_c   1.000
_cell.angle_alpha   90.00
_cell.angle_beta   90.00
_cell.angle_gamma   90.00
#
_symmetry.space_group_name_H-M   'P 1'
#
loop_
_entity.id
_entity.type
_entity.pdbx_description
1 polymer ?
#
loop_
_entity_poly.entity_id
_entity_poly.type
_entity_poly.pdbx_seq_one_letter_code
_entity_poly.pdbx_strand_id
1 'polypeptide(L)'
;MILITGATGRTGSHVARELALRGVPVRALVRNPAKAAALAAAGVELVTGDASDAESVRGAMRGVRKVAVIFPNGEQQLALEKQVVDVAVASGAEHVLKISSMEALPTAHNPTHRVHWDSEEHIRASGVAWTMVRPSFYMQNFLSNAATIKAEGKFYYPFGEKGAAALTDSRDAGFFAAHCLATPGHENKSYDITSPDKLSFHEVAAVFSRELGRQIDYVPQDPAAYKAYLGRFLASRWHLDAVCDIFAEIAAGYVVEPTDVFKQVTGRDPVTLAKFISDFRAVFTP
;
A
#
# COMPACT_ATOMS: atom_id res chain seq x y z
N MET A 1 12.73 -18.96 4.94
CA MET A 1 11.26 -18.77 4.91
C MET A 1 10.92 -17.35 5.26
N ILE A 2 10.01 -16.73 4.51
CA ILE A 2 9.48 -15.37 4.77
C ILE A 2 7.98 -15.48 5.06
N LEU A 3 7.52 -14.90 6.17
CA LEU A 3 6.10 -14.78 6.48
C LEU A 3 5.54 -13.46 5.93
N ILE A 4 4.35 -13.49 5.36
CA ILE A 4 3.64 -12.31 4.88
C ILE A 4 2.28 -12.23 5.58
N THR A 5 2.04 -11.10 6.26
CA THR A 5 0.68 -10.71 6.67
C THR A 5 0.02 -9.92 5.54
N GLY A 6 -1.32 -9.88 5.50
CA GLY A 6 -2.04 -9.15 4.46
C GLY A 6 -1.79 -9.63 3.02
N ALA A 7 -1.34 -10.88 2.84
CA ALA A 7 -0.97 -11.47 1.55
C ALA A 7 -2.11 -11.50 0.51
N THR A 8 -3.37 -11.39 0.91
CA THR A 8 -4.53 -11.30 0.00
C THR A 8 -4.89 -9.87 -0.39
N GLY A 9 -4.18 -8.88 0.16
CA GLY A 9 -4.36 -7.46 -0.16
C GLY A 9 -3.64 -7.03 -1.43
N ARG A 10 -3.87 -5.76 -1.83
CA ARG A 10 -3.31 -5.18 -3.06
C ARG A 10 -1.78 -5.30 -3.11
N THR A 11 -1.06 -4.81 -2.13
CA THR A 11 0.40 -4.86 -2.08
C THR A 11 0.91 -6.24 -1.67
N GLY A 12 0.35 -6.85 -0.63
CA GLY A 12 0.81 -8.14 -0.10
C GLY A 12 0.76 -9.28 -1.10
N SER A 13 -0.24 -9.29 -2.00
CA SER A 13 -0.33 -10.31 -3.05
C SER A 13 0.81 -10.20 -4.07
N HIS A 14 1.27 -8.99 -4.36
CA HIS A 14 2.43 -8.76 -5.23
C HIS A 14 3.73 -9.16 -4.53
N VAL A 15 3.89 -8.82 -3.24
CA VAL A 15 5.06 -9.29 -2.45
C VAL A 15 5.16 -10.82 -2.48
N ALA A 16 4.05 -11.51 -2.17
CA ALA A 16 4.02 -12.97 -2.12
C ALA A 16 4.36 -13.62 -3.46
N ARG A 17 3.76 -13.14 -4.56
CA ARG A 17 4.02 -13.63 -5.91
C ARG A 17 5.45 -13.39 -6.36
N GLU A 18 5.96 -12.18 -6.16
CA GLU A 18 7.32 -11.83 -6.57
C GLU A 18 8.38 -12.66 -5.85
N LEU A 19 8.21 -12.92 -4.56
CA LEU A 19 9.09 -13.80 -3.81
C LEU A 19 9.01 -15.25 -4.30
N ALA A 20 7.80 -15.76 -4.53
CA ALA A 20 7.59 -17.10 -5.07
C ALA A 20 8.21 -17.29 -6.46
N LEU A 21 8.04 -16.29 -7.36
CA LEU A 21 8.66 -16.28 -8.70
C LEU A 21 10.21 -16.31 -8.64
N ARG A 22 10.80 -15.78 -7.57
CA ARG A 22 12.25 -15.81 -7.32
C ARG A 22 12.71 -17.12 -6.65
N GLY A 23 11.82 -18.06 -6.42
CA GLY A 23 12.12 -19.31 -5.72
C GLY A 23 12.39 -19.13 -4.21
N VAL A 24 12.02 -17.99 -3.63
CA VAL A 24 12.17 -17.74 -2.20
C VAL A 24 11.02 -18.43 -1.46
N PRO A 25 11.27 -19.26 -0.43
CA PRO A 25 10.21 -19.88 0.35
C PRO A 25 9.36 -18.84 1.09
N VAL A 26 8.07 -18.81 0.79
CA VAL A 26 7.10 -17.84 1.31
C VAL A 26 5.95 -18.55 2.00
N ARG A 27 5.56 -18.03 3.15
CA ARG A 27 4.35 -18.40 3.89
C ARG A 27 3.44 -17.20 4.01
N ALA A 28 2.13 -17.38 3.80
CA ALA A 28 1.12 -16.35 3.99
C ALA A 28 0.18 -16.74 5.14
N LEU A 29 0.05 -15.84 6.13
CA LEU A 29 -0.99 -15.94 7.15
C LEU A 29 -2.30 -15.41 6.57
N VAL A 30 -3.31 -16.27 6.46
CA VAL A 30 -4.58 -15.92 5.81
C VAL A 30 -5.78 -16.38 6.63
N ARG A 31 -6.80 -15.51 6.76
CA ARG A 31 -8.05 -15.87 7.44
C ARG A 31 -8.93 -16.81 6.63
N ASN A 32 -8.85 -16.70 5.32
CA ASN A 32 -9.66 -17.52 4.40
C ASN A 32 -8.76 -18.01 3.24
N PRO A 33 -8.33 -19.29 3.27
CA PRO A 33 -7.47 -19.86 2.23
C PRO A 33 -8.09 -19.83 0.82
N ALA A 34 -9.41 -19.90 0.71
CA ALA A 34 -10.07 -19.86 -0.60
C ALA A 34 -9.82 -18.53 -1.34
N LYS A 35 -9.69 -17.41 -0.61
CA LYS A 35 -9.33 -16.10 -1.18
C LYS A 35 -7.84 -16.01 -1.58
N ALA A 36 -7.02 -16.96 -1.16
CA ALA A 36 -5.59 -17.04 -1.44
C ALA A 36 -5.23 -18.18 -2.42
N ALA A 37 -6.19 -18.82 -3.05
CA ALA A 37 -5.97 -19.96 -3.96
C ALA A 37 -4.94 -19.64 -5.06
N ALA A 38 -4.96 -18.43 -5.62
CA ALA A 38 -4.00 -17.99 -6.63
C ALA A 38 -2.56 -17.86 -6.08
N LEU A 39 -2.39 -17.60 -4.78
CA LEU A 39 -1.08 -17.59 -4.13
C LEU A 39 -0.59 -19.02 -3.89
N ALA A 40 -1.47 -19.92 -3.46
CA ALA A 40 -1.14 -21.34 -3.32
C ALA A 40 -0.69 -21.94 -4.66
N ALA A 41 -1.41 -21.64 -5.76
CA ALA A 41 -1.03 -22.05 -7.11
C ALA A 41 0.33 -21.47 -7.57
N ALA A 42 0.74 -20.34 -7.01
CA ALA A 42 2.04 -19.73 -7.25
C ALA A 42 3.16 -20.30 -6.32
N GLY A 43 2.86 -21.32 -5.51
CA GLY A 43 3.85 -21.95 -4.62
C GLY A 43 3.99 -21.32 -3.23
N VAL A 44 3.08 -20.42 -2.85
CA VAL A 44 3.06 -19.84 -1.50
C VAL A 44 2.40 -20.81 -0.52
N GLU A 45 3.09 -21.12 0.58
CA GLU A 45 2.53 -21.90 1.68
C GLU A 45 1.44 -21.07 2.39
N LEU A 46 0.23 -21.62 2.50
CA LEU A 46 -0.86 -20.96 3.22
C LEU A 46 -0.99 -21.53 4.64
N VAL A 47 -1.00 -20.64 5.63
CA VAL A 47 -1.34 -20.98 7.02
C VAL A 47 -2.61 -20.23 7.39
N THR A 48 -3.63 -20.99 7.82
CA THR A 48 -4.88 -20.40 8.29
C THR A 48 -4.71 -19.84 9.68
N GLY A 49 -5.09 -18.59 9.89
CA GLY A 49 -5.03 -17.94 11.19
C GLY A 49 -5.37 -16.45 11.07
N ASP A 50 -5.46 -15.79 12.21
CA ASP A 50 -5.73 -14.36 12.31
C ASP A 50 -4.55 -13.64 12.97
N ALA A 51 -4.13 -12.51 12.42
CA ALA A 51 -3.06 -11.69 13.00
C ALA A 51 -3.45 -11.03 14.34
N SER A 52 -4.74 -11.02 14.70
CA SER A 52 -5.23 -10.59 16.02
C SER A 52 -5.05 -11.66 17.10
N ASP A 53 -4.75 -12.90 16.72
CA ASP A 53 -4.45 -14.01 17.61
C ASP A 53 -2.94 -14.28 17.64
N ALA A 54 -2.30 -14.01 18.77
CA ALA A 54 -0.87 -14.20 18.94
C ALA A 54 -0.41 -15.67 18.73
N GLU A 55 -1.26 -16.66 19.06
CA GLU A 55 -0.94 -18.07 18.84
C GLU A 55 -0.97 -18.43 17.34
N SER A 56 -1.91 -17.88 16.59
CA SER A 56 -1.93 -17.99 15.12
C SER A 56 -0.64 -17.43 14.49
N VAL A 57 -0.21 -16.25 14.95
CA VAL A 57 1.04 -15.63 14.47
C VAL A 57 2.24 -16.50 14.89
N ARG A 58 2.31 -16.96 16.14
CA ARG A 58 3.41 -17.83 16.62
C ARG A 58 3.47 -19.14 15.84
N GLY A 59 2.33 -19.74 15.55
CA GLY A 59 2.23 -20.93 14.70
C GLY A 59 2.79 -20.69 13.29
N ALA A 60 2.44 -19.55 12.70
CA ALA A 60 2.90 -19.14 11.37
C ALA A 60 4.41 -18.82 11.34
N MET A 61 5.00 -18.43 12.48
CA MET A 61 6.44 -18.10 12.59
C MET A 61 7.37 -19.32 12.62
N ARG A 62 6.87 -20.53 12.70
CA ARG A 62 7.75 -21.74 12.74
C ARG A 62 8.65 -21.83 11.52
N GLY A 63 9.97 -21.77 11.72
CA GLY A 63 10.98 -21.80 10.65
C GLY A 63 11.07 -20.52 9.79
N VAL A 64 10.40 -19.45 10.20
CA VAL A 64 10.45 -18.13 9.55
C VAL A 64 11.62 -17.33 10.12
N ARG A 65 12.34 -16.60 9.24
CA ARG A 65 13.43 -15.69 9.60
C ARG A 65 13.13 -14.24 9.29
N LYS A 66 12.24 -13.97 8.30
CA LYS A 66 11.87 -12.61 7.90
C LYS A 66 10.35 -12.48 7.84
N VAL A 67 9.85 -11.30 8.16
CA VAL A 67 8.40 -11.02 8.16
C VAL A 67 8.12 -9.76 7.36
N ALA A 68 7.11 -9.83 6.46
CA ALA A 68 6.50 -8.66 5.86
C ALA A 68 5.22 -8.28 6.62
N VAL A 69 5.23 -7.14 7.30
CA VAL A 69 4.12 -6.58 8.06
C VAL A 69 3.32 -5.66 7.13
N ILE A 70 2.16 -6.13 6.69
CA ILE A 70 1.30 -5.45 5.73
C ILE A 70 -0.13 -5.50 6.24
N PHE A 71 -0.69 -4.34 6.57
CA PHE A 71 -2.05 -4.21 7.06
C PHE A 71 -2.81 -3.10 6.32
N PRO A 72 -4.13 -3.20 6.20
CA PRO A 72 -4.93 -2.08 5.73
C PRO A 72 -4.96 -0.98 6.79
N ASN A 73 -5.12 0.28 6.35
CA ASN A 73 -5.38 1.38 7.28
C ASN A 73 -6.66 1.10 8.08
N GLY A 74 -6.60 1.36 9.37
CA GLY A 74 -7.73 1.16 10.27
C GLY A 74 -7.38 1.36 11.73
N GLU A 75 -8.40 1.47 12.55
CA GLU A 75 -8.31 1.76 13.98
C GLU A 75 -7.44 0.73 14.76
N GLN A 76 -7.50 -0.53 14.34
CA GLN A 76 -6.75 -1.62 14.98
C GLN A 76 -5.35 -1.83 14.38
N GLN A 77 -4.98 -1.11 13.32
CA GLN A 77 -3.75 -1.35 12.57
C GLN A 77 -2.52 -1.35 13.47
N LEU A 78 -2.36 -0.33 14.32
CA LEU A 78 -1.18 -0.21 15.20
C LEU A 78 -1.05 -1.39 16.16
N ALA A 79 -2.17 -1.79 16.77
CA ALA A 79 -2.18 -2.91 17.71
C ALA A 79 -1.82 -4.25 17.03
N LEU A 80 -2.37 -4.48 15.84
CA LEU A 80 -2.09 -5.68 15.04
C LEU A 80 -0.63 -5.74 14.57
N GLU A 81 -0.11 -4.61 14.08
CA GLU A 81 1.28 -4.53 13.64
C GLU A 81 2.26 -4.76 14.80
N LYS A 82 2.03 -4.12 15.95
CA LYS A 82 2.83 -4.35 17.17
C LYS A 82 2.80 -5.80 17.60
N GLN A 83 1.62 -6.42 17.68
CA GLN A 83 1.49 -7.82 18.04
C GLN A 83 2.27 -8.74 17.11
N VAL A 84 2.16 -8.54 15.79
CA VAL A 84 2.91 -9.36 14.82
C VAL A 84 4.41 -9.18 15.00
N VAL A 85 4.88 -7.94 15.19
CA VAL A 85 6.30 -7.65 15.42
C VAL A 85 6.80 -8.30 16.69
N ASP A 86 6.09 -8.14 17.81
CA ASP A 86 6.48 -8.70 19.11
C ASP A 86 6.56 -10.22 19.06
N VAL A 87 5.57 -10.88 18.47
CA VAL A 87 5.58 -12.34 18.30
C VAL A 87 6.70 -12.78 17.35
N ALA A 88 6.94 -12.03 16.25
CA ALA A 88 8.01 -12.34 15.32
C ALA A 88 9.39 -12.26 15.98
N VAL A 89 9.65 -11.18 16.71
CA VAL A 89 10.92 -11.00 17.46
C VAL A 89 11.09 -12.10 18.51
N ALA A 90 10.06 -12.37 19.31
CA ALA A 90 10.09 -13.45 20.32
C ALA A 90 10.28 -14.84 19.69
N SER A 91 9.91 -15.02 18.42
CA SER A 91 10.11 -16.27 17.65
C SER A 91 11.44 -16.32 16.91
N GLY A 92 12.32 -15.34 17.09
CA GLY A 92 13.66 -15.31 16.48
C GLY A 92 13.70 -14.78 15.05
N ALA A 93 12.76 -13.92 14.66
CA ALA A 93 12.85 -13.20 13.39
C ALA A 93 14.13 -12.35 13.33
N GLU A 94 14.79 -12.38 12.20
CA GLU A 94 16.05 -11.64 11.96
C GLU A 94 15.79 -10.33 11.21
N HIS A 95 14.65 -10.21 10.51
CA HIS A 95 14.33 -9.03 9.71
C HIS A 95 12.81 -8.83 9.62
N VAL A 96 12.37 -7.60 9.86
CA VAL A 96 10.99 -7.15 9.68
C VAL A 96 10.94 -6.10 8.59
N LEU A 97 10.17 -6.34 7.52
CA LEU A 97 9.85 -5.32 6.53
C LEU A 97 8.42 -4.83 6.76
N LYS A 98 8.22 -3.52 6.77
CA LYS A 98 6.89 -2.91 6.85
C LYS A 98 6.55 -2.15 5.56
N ILE A 99 5.32 -2.33 5.06
CA ILE A 99 4.72 -1.36 4.15
C ILE A 99 4.16 -0.21 4.99
N SER A 100 4.78 0.96 4.86
CA SER A 100 4.49 2.18 5.60
C SER A 100 3.89 3.26 4.68
N SER A 101 4.18 4.52 4.91
CA SER A 101 3.77 5.67 4.11
C SER A 101 4.85 6.74 4.10
N MET A 102 5.00 7.49 3.01
CA MET A 102 5.92 8.65 2.95
C MET A 102 5.56 9.73 3.98
N GLU A 103 4.29 9.80 4.35
CA GLU A 103 3.75 10.74 5.33
C GLU A 103 3.93 10.25 6.80
N ALA A 104 4.56 9.09 7.02
CA ALA A 104 4.90 8.59 8.35
C ALA A 104 6.06 9.38 8.95
N LEU A 105 5.75 10.52 9.54
CA LEU A 105 6.70 11.48 10.11
C LEU A 105 6.43 11.71 11.61
N PRO A 106 7.42 12.13 12.40
CA PRO A 106 7.21 12.45 13.82
C PRO A 106 6.19 13.59 14.03
N THR A 107 6.04 14.44 13.02
CA THR A 107 5.10 15.58 13.00
C THR A 107 3.76 15.25 12.37
N ALA A 108 3.49 13.99 12.03
CA ALA A 108 2.23 13.60 11.42
C ALA A 108 1.05 13.84 12.36
N HIS A 109 0.07 14.62 11.88
CA HIS A 109 -1.17 14.90 12.60
C HIS A 109 -2.31 13.98 12.17
N ASN A 110 -2.31 13.56 10.91
CA ASN A 110 -3.31 12.62 10.40
C ASN A 110 -3.21 11.27 11.14
N PRO A 111 -4.33 10.72 11.64
CA PRO A 111 -4.32 9.47 12.41
C PRO A 111 -3.69 8.28 11.68
N THR A 112 -3.89 8.14 10.35
CA THR A 112 -3.30 7.05 9.57
C THR A 112 -1.79 7.20 9.44
N HIS A 113 -1.31 8.40 9.15
CA HIS A 113 0.12 8.70 9.07
C HIS A 113 0.81 8.50 10.42
N ARG A 114 0.13 8.89 11.51
CA ARG A 114 0.60 8.69 12.87
C ARG A 114 0.70 7.21 13.24
N VAL A 115 -0.29 6.40 12.86
CA VAL A 115 -0.25 4.93 13.05
C VAL A 115 0.96 4.32 12.34
N HIS A 116 1.27 4.75 11.13
CA HIS A 116 2.45 4.28 10.42
C HIS A 116 3.74 4.68 11.13
N TRP A 117 3.86 5.94 11.58
CA TRP A 117 5.02 6.40 12.33
C TRP A 117 5.21 5.62 13.65
N ASP A 118 4.16 5.50 14.46
CA ASP A 118 4.23 4.81 15.75
C ASP A 118 4.55 3.31 15.60
N SER A 119 4.14 2.71 14.50
CA SER A 119 4.51 1.34 14.15
C SER A 119 5.98 1.22 13.73
N GLU A 120 6.49 2.17 12.93
CA GLU A 120 7.91 2.21 12.57
C GLU A 120 8.80 2.37 13.81
N GLU A 121 8.42 3.27 14.74
CA GLU A 121 9.15 3.45 15.99
C GLU A 121 9.15 2.18 16.86
N HIS A 122 8.01 1.47 16.92
CA HIS A 122 7.93 0.20 17.62
C HIS A 122 8.88 -0.87 17.03
N ILE A 123 8.91 -0.95 15.69
CA ILE A 123 9.83 -1.87 14.99
C ILE A 123 11.28 -1.48 15.26
N ARG A 124 11.65 -0.19 15.18
CA ARG A 124 13.00 0.27 15.50
C ARG A 124 13.41 -0.04 16.92
N ALA A 125 12.50 0.16 17.88
CA ALA A 125 12.74 -0.10 19.29
C ALA A 125 12.87 -1.59 19.63
N SER A 126 12.36 -2.50 18.78
CA SER A 126 12.41 -3.95 19.01
C SER A 126 13.81 -4.55 18.87
N GLY A 127 14.76 -3.83 18.28
CA GLY A 127 16.13 -4.29 18.06
C GLY A 127 16.31 -5.27 16.89
N VAL A 128 15.23 -5.69 16.21
CA VAL A 128 15.32 -6.52 15.01
C VAL A 128 15.81 -5.67 13.82
N ALA A 129 16.53 -6.25 12.88
CA ALA A 129 16.82 -5.55 11.62
C ALA A 129 15.51 -5.22 10.88
N TRP A 130 15.42 -4.04 10.28
CA TRP A 130 14.17 -3.59 9.71
C TRP A 130 14.33 -2.94 8.33
N THR A 131 13.25 -2.93 7.54
CA THR A 131 13.13 -2.13 6.31
C THR A 131 11.75 -1.50 6.27
N MET A 132 11.70 -0.17 6.07
CA MET A 132 10.45 0.55 5.85
C MET A 132 10.32 0.88 4.37
N VAL A 133 9.28 0.36 3.72
CA VAL A 133 8.91 0.73 2.36
C VAL A 133 7.75 1.69 2.45
N ARG A 134 7.96 2.91 1.99
CA ARG A 134 7.05 4.04 2.14
C ARG A 134 6.53 4.50 0.78
N PRO A 135 5.44 3.91 0.27
CA PRO A 135 4.77 4.42 -0.92
C PRO A 135 4.01 5.71 -0.62
N SER A 136 3.66 6.43 -1.67
CA SER A 136 2.74 7.56 -1.66
C SER A 136 1.35 7.14 -2.16
N PHE A 137 0.59 8.07 -2.75
CA PHE A 137 -0.77 7.85 -3.23
C PHE A 137 -0.85 6.71 -4.26
N TYR A 138 -1.58 5.66 -3.94
CA TYR A 138 -1.69 4.51 -4.83
C TYR A 138 -2.55 4.78 -6.07
N MET A 139 -2.00 4.50 -7.26
CA MET A 139 -2.75 4.56 -8.54
C MET A 139 -4.02 3.71 -8.51
N GLN A 140 -4.02 2.60 -7.77
CA GLN A 140 -5.17 1.72 -7.60
C GLN A 140 -6.38 2.42 -6.94
N ASN A 141 -6.21 3.59 -6.34
CA ASN A 141 -7.34 4.38 -5.84
C ASN A 141 -8.25 4.86 -6.98
N PHE A 142 -7.72 5.05 -8.19
CA PHE A 142 -8.55 5.39 -9.35
C PHE A 142 -9.51 4.26 -9.77
N LEU A 143 -9.25 3.01 -9.38
CA LEU A 143 -10.18 1.91 -9.65
C LEU A 143 -11.54 2.10 -8.94
N SER A 144 -11.60 2.84 -7.85
CA SER A 144 -12.86 3.19 -7.18
C SER A 144 -13.74 4.12 -8.03
N ASN A 145 -13.13 4.85 -8.95
CA ASN A 145 -13.83 5.73 -9.91
C ASN A 145 -14.06 5.07 -11.28
N ALA A 146 -13.78 3.76 -11.41
CA ALA A 146 -13.87 3.10 -12.70
C ALA A 146 -15.27 3.18 -13.33
N ALA A 147 -16.32 3.06 -12.51
CA ALA A 147 -17.70 3.14 -13.00
C ALA A 147 -18.04 4.52 -13.58
N THR A 148 -17.65 5.61 -12.93
CA THR A 148 -17.90 6.97 -13.39
C THR A 148 -16.99 7.35 -14.57
N ILE A 149 -15.72 6.93 -14.54
CA ILE A 149 -14.83 7.06 -15.69
C ILE A 149 -15.47 6.38 -16.92
N LYS A 150 -15.94 5.15 -16.75
CA LYS A 150 -16.56 4.36 -17.83
C LYS A 150 -17.83 5.00 -18.36
N ALA A 151 -18.77 5.34 -17.48
CA ALA A 151 -20.11 5.78 -17.85
C ALA A 151 -20.17 7.27 -18.24
N GLU A 152 -19.42 8.14 -17.55
CA GLU A 152 -19.56 9.59 -17.62
C GLU A 152 -18.33 10.29 -18.20
N GLY A 153 -17.19 9.60 -18.31
CA GLY A 153 -15.91 10.24 -18.61
C GLY A 153 -15.41 11.12 -17.48
N LYS A 154 -15.73 10.79 -16.22
CA LYS A 154 -15.39 11.63 -15.07
C LYS A 154 -14.88 10.83 -13.91
N PHE A 155 -13.99 11.43 -13.12
CA PHE A 155 -13.66 10.94 -11.79
C PHE A 155 -13.72 12.05 -10.76
N TYR A 156 -14.00 11.67 -9.52
CA TYR A 156 -14.43 12.58 -8.46
C TYR A 156 -13.56 12.41 -7.24
N TYR A 157 -12.99 13.53 -6.73
CA TYR A 157 -12.29 13.61 -5.45
C TYR A 157 -12.44 15.01 -4.84
N PRO A 158 -12.35 15.16 -3.52
CA PRO A 158 -12.46 16.46 -2.85
C PRO A 158 -11.09 17.14 -2.70
N PHE A 159 -10.23 17.08 -3.72
CA PHE A 159 -8.86 17.63 -3.66
C PHE A 159 -8.77 19.09 -4.13
N GLY A 160 -9.91 19.74 -4.41
CA GLY A 160 -9.94 21.10 -4.95
C GLY A 160 -9.29 21.20 -6.33
N GLU A 161 -9.09 22.43 -6.80
CA GLU A 161 -8.51 22.71 -8.12
C GLU A 161 -6.98 22.51 -8.18
N LYS A 162 -6.31 22.63 -7.03
CA LYS A 162 -4.84 22.62 -6.94
C LYS A 162 -4.27 21.32 -6.39
N GLY A 163 -5.12 20.38 -5.99
CA GLY A 163 -4.67 19.10 -5.46
C GLY A 163 -3.75 18.37 -6.44
N ALA A 164 -2.68 17.83 -5.92
CA ALA A 164 -1.69 17.06 -6.67
C ALA A 164 -1.21 15.86 -5.85
N ALA A 165 -0.62 14.87 -6.50
CA ALA A 165 -0.02 13.73 -5.82
C ALA A 165 1.21 13.20 -6.57
N ALA A 166 2.22 12.76 -5.83
CA ALA A 166 3.18 11.79 -6.33
C ALA A 166 2.52 10.41 -6.25
N LEU A 167 2.57 9.66 -7.33
CA LEU A 167 1.82 8.41 -7.45
C LEU A 167 2.72 7.19 -7.22
N THR A 168 2.14 6.11 -6.73
CA THR A 168 2.82 4.80 -6.61
C THR A 168 1.89 3.70 -7.13
N ASP A 169 2.39 2.79 -7.96
CA ASP A 169 1.65 1.57 -8.27
C ASP A 169 1.84 0.54 -7.16
N SER A 170 0.78 -0.09 -6.68
CA SER A 170 0.89 -1.12 -5.63
C SER A 170 1.69 -2.36 -6.07
N ARG A 171 1.83 -2.58 -7.38
CA ARG A 171 2.70 -3.61 -7.96
C ARG A 171 4.17 -3.29 -7.71
N ASP A 172 4.54 -2.01 -7.87
CA ASP A 172 5.90 -1.54 -7.59
C ASP A 172 6.23 -1.61 -6.11
N ALA A 173 5.29 -1.21 -5.25
CA ALA A 173 5.47 -1.37 -3.80
C ALA A 173 5.68 -2.84 -3.42
N GLY A 174 4.91 -3.74 -4.03
CA GLY A 174 5.06 -5.20 -3.83
C GLY A 174 6.38 -5.73 -4.36
N PHE A 175 6.78 -5.33 -5.57
CA PHE A 175 8.06 -5.71 -6.18
C PHE A 175 9.25 -5.22 -5.36
N PHE A 176 9.21 -3.95 -4.92
CA PHE A 176 10.27 -3.33 -4.12
C PHE A 176 10.43 -4.05 -2.77
N ALA A 177 9.32 -4.31 -2.08
CA ALA A 177 9.34 -5.04 -0.82
C ALA A 177 9.90 -6.47 -0.98
N ALA A 178 9.49 -7.17 -2.04
CA ALA A 178 10.03 -8.49 -2.37
C ALA A 178 11.53 -8.43 -2.70
N HIS A 179 11.98 -7.40 -3.40
CA HIS A 179 13.40 -7.17 -3.69
C HIS A 179 14.19 -7.01 -2.38
N CYS A 180 13.75 -6.12 -1.47
CA CYS A 180 14.42 -5.89 -0.19
C CYS A 180 14.45 -7.15 0.70
N LEU A 181 13.43 -7.98 0.66
CA LEU A 181 13.39 -9.24 1.42
C LEU A 181 14.30 -10.32 0.86
N ALA A 182 14.47 -10.35 -0.48
CA ALA A 182 15.21 -11.37 -1.19
C ALA A 182 16.71 -11.06 -1.35
N THR A 183 17.12 -9.80 -1.22
CA THR A 183 18.51 -9.33 -1.39
C THR A 183 19.07 -8.76 -0.09
N PRO A 184 20.39 -8.80 0.13
CA PRO A 184 21.00 -8.19 1.33
C PRO A 184 21.18 -6.67 1.17
N GLY A 185 21.49 -6.01 2.29
CA GLY A 185 21.88 -4.60 2.29
C GLY A 185 20.72 -3.62 2.43
N HIS A 186 19.54 -4.12 2.80
CA HIS A 186 18.34 -3.31 3.03
C HIS A 186 17.98 -3.15 4.51
N GLU A 187 18.78 -3.74 5.37
CA GLU A 187 18.59 -3.68 6.82
C GLU A 187 18.78 -2.26 7.35
N ASN A 188 17.89 -1.85 8.25
CA ASN A 188 17.86 -0.54 8.92
C ASN A 188 17.76 0.65 7.95
N LYS A 189 16.96 0.48 6.90
CA LYS A 189 16.72 1.51 5.87
C LYS A 189 15.24 1.80 5.68
N SER A 190 14.95 3.08 5.44
CA SER A 190 13.64 3.54 4.96
C SER A 190 13.77 3.97 3.50
N TYR A 191 12.77 3.64 2.70
CA TYR A 191 12.72 3.91 1.28
C TYR A 191 11.40 4.57 0.90
N ASP A 192 11.46 5.83 0.52
CA ASP A 192 10.34 6.55 -0.05
C ASP A 192 10.27 6.24 -1.54
N ILE A 193 9.17 5.62 -1.99
CA ILE A 193 9.03 5.13 -3.37
C ILE A 193 7.83 5.74 -4.08
N THR A 194 8.09 6.28 -5.28
CA THR A 194 7.06 6.86 -6.14
C THR A 194 7.30 6.48 -7.60
N SER A 195 6.30 6.73 -8.47
CA SER A 195 6.54 6.97 -9.89
C SER A 195 7.24 8.33 -10.09
N PRO A 196 7.80 8.62 -11.28
CA PRO A 196 8.63 9.80 -11.45
C PRO A 196 7.86 11.13 -11.42
N ASP A 197 6.54 11.08 -11.57
CA ASP A 197 5.73 12.28 -11.77
C ASP A 197 4.95 12.68 -10.51
N LYS A 198 4.94 14.00 -10.25
CA LYS A 198 3.97 14.67 -9.41
C LYS A 198 2.93 15.32 -10.32
N LEU A 199 1.69 14.88 -10.23
CA LEU A 199 0.62 15.33 -11.12
C LEU A 199 -0.52 15.98 -10.33
N SER A 200 -1.00 17.11 -10.81
CA SER A 200 -2.32 17.61 -10.43
C SER A 200 -3.41 16.65 -10.91
N PHE A 201 -4.58 16.67 -10.27
CA PHE A 201 -5.66 15.78 -10.70
C PHE A 201 -6.25 16.18 -12.07
N HIS A 202 -6.06 17.41 -12.52
CA HIS A 202 -6.33 17.82 -13.93
C HIS A 202 -5.33 17.19 -14.90
N GLU A 203 -4.04 17.14 -14.57
CA GLU A 203 -3.04 16.43 -15.37
C GLU A 203 -3.30 14.91 -15.38
N VAL A 204 -3.70 14.33 -14.25
CA VAL A 204 -4.18 12.94 -14.19
C VAL A 204 -5.32 12.71 -15.19
N ALA A 205 -6.32 13.61 -15.23
CA ALA A 205 -7.43 13.53 -16.19
C ALA A 205 -6.94 13.62 -17.66
N ALA A 206 -5.96 14.48 -17.93
CA ALA A 206 -5.35 14.57 -19.26
C ALA A 206 -4.63 13.27 -19.67
N VAL A 207 -3.92 12.62 -18.74
CA VAL A 207 -3.31 11.30 -18.99
C VAL A 207 -4.38 10.25 -19.25
N PHE A 208 -5.44 10.18 -18.45
CA PHE A 208 -6.59 9.28 -18.69
C PHE A 208 -7.20 9.52 -20.07
N SER A 209 -7.42 10.79 -20.45
CA SER A 209 -8.01 11.16 -21.76
C SER A 209 -7.16 10.65 -22.91
N ARG A 210 -5.85 10.87 -22.86
CA ARG A 210 -4.90 10.43 -23.87
C ARG A 210 -4.88 8.90 -23.99
N GLU A 211 -4.76 8.20 -22.87
CA GLU A 211 -4.63 6.75 -22.86
C GLU A 211 -5.93 6.04 -23.24
N LEU A 212 -7.08 6.59 -22.90
CA LEU A 212 -8.38 5.99 -23.24
C LEU A 212 -8.90 6.43 -24.62
N GLY A 213 -8.34 7.49 -25.21
CA GLY A 213 -8.75 8.03 -26.51
C GLY A 213 -10.10 8.74 -26.48
N ARG A 214 -10.49 9.26 -25.30
CA ARG A 214 -11.73 10.04 -25.12
C ARG A 214 -11.57 11.03 -23.96
N GLN A 215 -12.42 12.06 -23.94
CA GLN A 215 -12.38 13.04 -22.86
C GLN A 215 -12.69 12.40 -21.51
N ILE A 216 -11.79 12.63 -20.56
CA ILE A 216 -11.97 12.31 -19.14
C ILE A 216 -11.68 13.57 -18.34
N ASP A 217 -12.61 13.93 -17.45
CA ASP A 217 -12.52 15.12 -16.63
C ASP A 217 -12.35 14.77 -15.15
N TYR A 218 -11.50 15.51 -14.47
CA TYR A 218 -11.49 15.58 -13.01
C TYR A 218 -12.55 16.58 -12.54
N VAL A 219 -13.39 16.15 -11.61
CA VAL A 219 -14.44 17.00 -11.03
C VAL A 219 -14.20 17.13 -9.52
N PRO A 220 -13.70 18.28 -9.06
CA PRO A 220 -13.58 18.53 -7.62
C PRO A 220 -14.93 18.43 -6.94
N GLN A 221 -14.99 17.74 -5.81
CA GLN A 221 -16.19 17.56 -5.03
C GLN A 221 -16.17 18.44 -3.79
N ASP A 222 -17.36 18.85 -3.34
CA ASP A 222 -17.51 19.42 -2.00
C ASP A 222 -17.07 18.38 -0.94
N PRO A 223 -16.17 18.74 0.00
CA PRO A 223 -15.64 17.78 0.99
C PRO A 223 -16.73 17.15 1.87
N ALA A 224 -17.76 17.91 2.26
CA ALA A 224 -18.83 17.40 3.12
C ALA A 224 -19.72 16.41 2.37
N ALA A 225 -20.07 16.72 1.11
CA ALA A 225 -20.83 15.83 0.25
C ALA A 225 -20.04 14.53 -0.04
N TYR A 226 -18.73 14.64 -0.29
CA TYR A 226 -17.88 13.48 -0.54
C TYR A 226 -17.71 12.61 0.72
N LYS A 227 -17.58 13.22 1.90
CA LYS A 227 -17.58 12.51 3.18
C LYS A 227 -18.86 11.73 3.41
N ALA A 228 -20.01 12.34 3.13
CA ALA A 228 -21.31 11.68 3.22
C ALA A 228 -21.44 10.50 2.23
N TYR A 229 -20.88 10.65 1.03
CA TYR A 229 -20.81 9.56 0.06
C TYR A 229 -19.93 8.40 0.56
N LEU A 230 -18.71 8.67 1.02
CA LEU A 230 -17.79 7.65 1.53
C LEU A 230 -18.34 6.93 2.76
N GLY A 231 -19.09 7.62 3.63
CA GLY A 231 -19.72 7.03 4.80
C GLY A 231 -20.71 5.89 4.51
N ARG A 232 -21.13 5.73 3.24
CA ARG A 232 -21.95 4.58 2.81
C ARG A 232 -21.12 3.30 2.68
N PHE A 233 -19.81 3.41 2.55
CA PHE A 233 -18.90 2.29 2.28
C PHE A 233 -17.91 2.05 3.42
N LEU A 234 -17.57 3.08 4.18
CA LEU A 234 -16.65 3.01 5.31
C LEU A 234 -17.44 2.97 6.63
N ALA A 235 -17.57 1.77 7.20
CA ALA A 235 -18.33 1.57 8.43
C ALA A 235 -17.64 2.19 9.68
N SER A 236 -16.33 2.27 9.70
CA SER A 236 -15.58 2.90 10.79
C SER A 236 -15.55 4.41 10.63
N ARG A 237 -16.09 5.11 11.63
CA ARG A 237 -16.04 6.59 11.67
C ARG A 237 -14.59 7.09 11.74
N TRP A 238 -13.75 6.42 12.52
CA TRP A 238 -12.32 6.75 12.61
C TRP A 238 -11.66 6.71 11.22
N HIS A 239 -11.90 5.63 10.44
CA HIS A 239 -11.33 5.49 9.11
C HIS A 239 -11.88 6.54 8.13
N LEU A 240 -13.18 6.82 8.18
CA LEU A 240 -13.80 7.85 7.36
C LEU A 240 -13.21 9.23 7.65
N ASP A 241 -13.11 9.61 8.93
CA ASP A 241 -12.55 10.89 9.34
C ASP A 241 -11.07 11.00 8.91
N ALA A 242 -10.24 9.98 9.18
CA ALA A 242 -8.84 9.96 8.81
C ALA A 242 -8.59 10.05 7.29
N VAL A 243 -9.41 9.39 6.47
CA VAL A 243 -9.32 9.50 5.00
C VAL A 243 -9.72 10.90 4.53
N CYS A 244 -10.76 11.50 5.12
CA CYS A 244 -11.17 12.86 4.78
C CYS A 244 -10.11 13.89 5.17
N ASP A 245 -9.38 13.67 6.26
CA ASP A 245 -8.27 14.54 6.67
C ASP A 245 -7.11 14.45 5.66
N ILE A 246 -6.78 13.25 5.13
CA ILE A 246 -5.81 13.12 4.02
C ILE A 246 -6.27 13.93 2.79
N PHE A 247 -7.55 13.87 2.47
CA PHE A 247 -8.09 14.62 1.33
C PHE A 247 -7.99 16.13 1.55
N ALA A 248 -8.22 16.60 2.78
CA ALA A 248 -8.05 18.00 3.14
C ALA A 248 -6.59 18.45 3.05
N GLU A 249 -5.63 17.62 3.47
CA GLU A 249 -4.19 17.86 3.32
C GLU A 249 -3.81 18.01 1.83
N ILE A 250 -4.27 17.10 0.96
CA ILE A 250 -4.03 17.19 -0.49
C ILE A 250 -4.67 18.46 -1.07
N ALA A 251 -5.91 18.79 -0.69
CA ALA A 251 -6.60 20.00 -1.13
C ALA A 251 -5.88 21.29 -0.69
N ALA A 252 -5.26 21.27 0.49
CA ALA A 252 -4.42 22.36 1.01
C ALA A 252 -3.05 22.47 0.32
N GLY A 253 -2.73 21.54 -0.59
CA GLY A 253 -1.47 21.52 -1.34
C GLY A 253 -0.34 20.72 -0.68
N TYR A 254 -0.65 19.95 0.38
CA TYR A 254 0.33 19.02 0.92
C TYR A 254 0.51 17.87 -0.07
N VAL A 255 1.74 17.73 -0.57
CA VAL A 255 2.13 16.66 -1.48
C VAL A 255 3.60 16.31 -1.24
N VAL A 256 3.88 15.02 -1.19
CA VAL A 256 5.25 14.53 -1.12
C VAL A 256 5.93 14.67 -2.49
N GLU A 257 7.24 14.92 -2.49
CA GLU A 257 7.99 15.01 -3.74
C GLU A 257 8.32 13.62 -4.30
N PRO A 258 8.32 13.44 -5.63
CA PRO A 258 8.75 12.20 -6.26
C PRO A 258 10.19 11.86 -5.92
N THR A 259 10.49 10.56 -5.95
CA THR A 259 11.83 10.04 -5.70
C THR A 259 12.27 9.10 -6.82
N ASP A 260 13.60 8.98 -7.03
CA ASP A 260 14.21 8.00 -7.92
C ASP A 260 14.60 6.70 -7.20
N VAL A 261 14.25 6.56 -5.94
CA VAL A 261 14.67 5.47 -5.06
C VAL A 261 14.29 4.11 -5.61
N PHE A 262 13.09 3.98 -6.19
CA PHE A 262 12.65 2.72 -6.80
C PHE A 262 13.66 2.27 -7.87
N LYS A 263 14.01 3.15 -8.81
CA LYS A 263 14.95 2.85 -9.89
C LYS A 263 16.36 2.62 -9.38
N GLN A 264 16.84 3.44 -8.47
CA GLN A 264 18.19 3.33 -7.90
C GLN A 264 18.42 1.99 -7.20
N VAL A 265 17.41 1.48 -6.48
CA VAL A 265 17.50 0.24 -5.71
C VAL A 265 17.26 -0.99 -6.57
N THR A 266 16.26 -0.93 -7.45
CA THR A 266 15.82 -2.12 -8.20
C THR A 266 16.41 -2.25 -9.60
N GLY A 267 16.99 -1.17 -10.14
CA GLY A 267 17.44 -1.07 -11.53
C GLY A 267 16.32 -1.00 -12.57
N ARG A 268 15.05 -0.94 -12.14
CA ARG A 268 13.87 -0.90 -13.01
C ARG A 268 13.22 0.49 -12.96
N ASP A 269 12.61 0.89 -14.06
CA ASP A 269 11.72 2.06 -14.04
C ASP A 269 10.40 1.71 -13.33
N PRO A 270 9.86 2.61 -12.48
CA PRO A 270 8.57 2.40 -11.87
C PRO A 270 7.45 2.52 -12.90
N VAL A 271 6.30 1.93 -12.60
CA VAL A 271 5.10 2.01 -13.43
C VAL A 271 4.62 3.46 -13.50
N THR A 272 4.49 4.00 -14.71
CA THR A 272 3.89 5.33 -14.93
C THR A 272 2.36 5.27 -14.88
N LEU A 273 1.71 6.41 -14.65
CA LEU A 273 0.24 6.49 -14.72
C LEU A 273 -0.31 6.04 -16.08
N ALA A 274 0.37 6.40 -17.17
CA ALA A 274 0.00 5.96 -18.53
C ALA A 274 0.01 4.43 -18.64
N LYS A 275 1.09 3.79 -18.15
CA LYS A 275 1.19 2.32 -18.15
C LYS A 275 0.11 1.67 -17.29
N PHE A 276 -0.17 2.23 -16.09
CA PHE A 276 -1.25 1.77 -15.23
C PHE A 276 -2.61 1.81 -15.95
N ILE A 277 -2.95 2.94 -16.58
CA ILE A 277 -4.22 3.08 -17.31
C ILE A 277 -4.30 2.09 -18.48
N SER A 278 -3.20 1.92 -19.21
CA SER A 278 -3.11 0.95 -20.31
C SER A 278 -3.36 -0.48 -19.82
N ASP A 279 -2.74 -0.88 -18.70
CA ASP A 279 -2.89 -2.22 -18.12
C ASP A 279 -4.32 -2.49 -17.61
N PHE A 280 -4.97 -1.46 -17.08
CA PHE A 280 -6.34 -1.54 -16.56
C PHE A 280 -7.38 -1.00 -17.54
N ARG A 281 -7.04 -0.85 -18.83
CA ARG A 281 -7.92 -0.25 -19.85
C ARG A 281 -9.33 -0.84 -19.86
N ALA A 282 -9.44 -2.16 -19.80
CA ALA A 282 -10.74 -2.86 -19.79
C ALA A 282 -11.64 -2.49 -18.61
N VAL A 283 -11.07 -2.02 -17.49
CA VAL A 283 -11.83 -1.57 -16.32
C VAL A 283 -12.43 -0.18 -16.55
N PHE A 284 -11.75 0.67 -17.33
CA PHE A 284 -12.10 2.08 -17.55
C PHE A 284 -12.86 2.33 -18.86
N THR A 285 -12.93 1.35 -19.75
CA THR A 285 -13.65 1.47 -21.04
C THR A 285 -15.02 0.79 -20.99
N PRO A 286 -16.02 1.26 -21.79
CA PRO A 286 -17.33 0.64 -21.92
C PRO A 286 -17.30 -0.84 -22.32
#